data_69b4969c151e6f327080a20350e7a4a8
#
_entry.id   69b4969c151e6f327080a20350e7a4a8
#
_cell.length_a   1.000
_cell.length_b   1.000
_cell.length_c   1.000
_cell.angle_alpha   90.00
_cell.angle_beta   90.00
_cell.angle_gamma   90.00
#
_symmetry.space_group_name_H-M   'P 1'
#
loop_
_entity.id
_entity.type
_entity.pdbx_description
1 polymer ?
#
loop_
_entity_poly.entity_id
_entity_poly.type
_entity_poly.pdbx_seq_one_letter_code
_entity_poly.pdbx_strand_id
1 'polypeptide(L)'
;MQNQYLIRRAAPQVPPYEAAPMAQGLAEALARFLFPLLVELDALLDKRLVRTFLASIQVIITFRDRVNGLLLSELGGYLERPDKAPAGTKRLSTLLDSPKWAAWLIARFLWQRASQQLEEWTQAGEAGLAIWDESVWEKPESQHLEGLCAVR
;
A
#
# COMPACT_ATOMS: atom_id res chain seq x y z
N MET A 1 28.22 12.18 -25.56
CA MET A 1 26.83 12.25 -25.06
C MET A 1 26.90 12.10 -23.54
N GLN A 2 26.85 13.21 -22.81
CA GLN A 2 26.90 13.19 -21.34
C GLN A 2 25.53 12.85 -20.80
N ASN A 3 25.49 11.80 -19.99
CA ASN A 3 24.30 11.28 -19.35
C ASN A 3 23.87 12.26 -18.24
N GLN A 4 22.92 13.17 -18.53
CA GLN A 4 22.32 14.11 -17.58
C GLN A 4 21.21 13.44 -16.78
N TYR A 5 21.46 12.27 -16.19
CA TYR A 5 20.54 11.74 -15.19
C TYR A 5 20.89 12.31 -13.81
N LEU A 6 20.36 13.52 -13.59
CA LEU A 6 19.73 13.98 -12.34
C LEU A 6 20.32 13.40 -11.06
N ILE A 7 21.23 14.18 -10.49
CA ILE A 7 21.38 14.24 -9.05
C ILE A 7 20.00 14.48 -8.45
N ARG A 8 19.34 13.44 -7.95
CA ARG A 8 18.22 13.59 -7.04
C ARG A 8 18.75 14.44 -5.90
N ARG A 9 18.29 15.68 -5.80
CA ARG A 9 18.47 16.45 -4.57
C ARG A 9 17.90 15.57 -3.46
N ALA A 10 18.77 15.15 -2.54
CA ALA A 10 18.32 14.49 -1.33
C ALA A 10 17.22 15.36 -0.73
N ALA A 11 16.05 14.80 -0.50
CA ALA A 11 15.01 15.50 0.22
C ALA A 11 15.64 16.00 1.54
N PRO A 12 15.29 17.20 2.00
CA PRO A 12 15.83 17.72 3.25
C PRO A 12 15.59 16.66 4.33
N GLN A 13 16.66 16.15 4.91
CA GLN A 13 16.55 15.16 5.97
C GLN A 13 15.96 15.87 7.18
N VAL A 14 14.87 15.34 7.70
CA VAL A 14 14.28 15.81 8.94
C VAL A 14 15.31 15.65 10.06
N PRO A 15 15.56 16.70 10.86
CA PRO A 15 16.47 16.59 11.98
C PRO A 15 16.15 15.40 12.89
N PRO A 16 17.12 14.65 13.41
CA PRO A 16 16.85 13.44 14.21
C PRO A 16 15.92 13.65 15.41
N TYR A 17 15.92 14.85 16.00
CA TYR A 17 15.03 15.19 17.13
C TYR A 17 13.57 15.39 16.72
N GLU A 18 13.29 15.67 15.45
CA GLU A 18 11.94 15.79 14.92
C GLU A 18 11.43 14.47 14.30
N ALA A 19 12.34 13.59 13.90
CA ALA A 19 12.00 12.36 13.22
C ALA A 19 11.17 11.40 14.11
N ALA A 20 11.48 11.29 15.39
CA ALA A 20 10.76 10.39 16.29
C ALA A 20 9.30 10.83 16.53
N PRO A 21 9.00 12.10 16.90
CA PRO A 21 7.61 12.55 17.07
C PRO A 21 6.83 12.52 15.75
N MET A 22 7.46 12.83 14.61
CA MET A 22 6.81 12.70 13.30
C MET A 22 6.47 11.25 12.98
N ALA A 23 7.38 10.31 13.21
CA ALA A 23 7.14 8.89 13.00
C ALA A 23 6.01 8.36 13.90
N GLN A 24 5.97 8.78 15.15
CA GLN A 24 4.89 8.44 16.08
C GLN A 24 3.55 8.99 15.60
N GLY A 25 3.49 10.28 15.25
CA GLY A 25 2.26 10.91 14.73
C GLY A 25 1.75 10.21 13.46
N LEU A 26 2.66 9.83 12.55
CA LEU A 26 2.30 9.08 11.35
C LEU A 26 1.77 7.68 11.70
N ALA A 27 2.40 6.97 12.63
CA ALA A 27 1.96 5.66 13.07
C ALA A 27 0.57 5.71 13.71
N GLU A 28 0.29 6.71 14.55
CA GLU A 28 -1.02 6.93 15.16
C GLU A 28 -2.09 7.29 14.12
N ALA A 29 -1.76 8.14 13.15
CA ALA A 29 -2.65 8.49 12.06
C ALA A 29 -2.98 7.27 11.18
N LEU A 30 -1.97 6.46 10.86
CA LEU A 30 -2.16 5.21 10.10
C LEU A 30 -3.01 4.22 10.89
N ALA A 31 -2.77 4.04 12.18
CA ALA A 31 -3.55 3.16 13.03
C ALA A 31 -5.03 3.58 13.07
N ARG A 32 -5.31 4.87 13.25
CA ARG A 32 -6.68 5.41 13.22
C ARG A 32 -7.34 5.23 11.86
N PHE A 33 -6.59 5.47 10.78
CA PHE A 33 -7.10 5.30 9.41
C PHE A 33 -7.48 3.85 9.13
N LEU A 34 -6.62 2.89 9.52
CA LEU A 34 -6.82 1.48 9.26
C LEU A 34 -7.79 0.79 10.23
N PHE A 35 -8.08 1.39 11.38
CA PHE A 35 -8.87 0.74 12.44
C PHE A 35 -10.18 0.13 11.97
N PRO A 36 -11.04 0.81 11.17
CA PRO A 36 -12.29 0.22 10.70
C PRO A 36 -12.06 -1.01 9.82
N LEU A 37 -11.07 -0.96 8.92
CA LEU A 37 -10.69 -2.11 8.09
C LEU A 37 -10.19 -3.28 8.94
N LEU A 38 -9.39 -3.01 9.97
CA LEU A 38 -8.87 -4.05 10.85
C LEU A 38 -9.97 -4.76 11.65
N VAL A 39 -10.97 -4.02 12.11
CA VAL A 39 -12.16 -4.61 12.77
C VAL A 39 -12.89 -5.56 11.82
N GLU A 40 -13.06 -5.15 10.57
CA GLU A 40 -13.69 -6.01 9.56
C GLU A 40 -12.83 -7.24 9.23
N LEU A 41 -11.54 -7.05 9.04
CA LEU A 41 -10.61 -8.15 8.76
C LEU A 41 -10.49 -9.13 9.94
N ASP A 42 -10.50 -8.66 11.18
CA ASP A 42 -10.43 -9.54 12.38
C ASP A 42 -11.70 -10.40 12.53
N ALA A 43 -12.84 -9.93 12.02
CA ALA A 43 -14.07 -10.72 11.97
C ALA A 43 -14.06 -11.78 10.84
N LEU A 44 -13.30 -11.56 9.77
CA LEU A 44 -13.28 -12.43 8.59
C LEU A 44 -12.10 -13.40 8.58
N LEU A 45 -10.92 -12.94 8.98
CA LEU A 45 -9.65 -13.64 8.85
C LEU A 45 -9.16 -14.19 10.19
N ASP A 46 -8.28 -15.17 10.13
CA ASP A 46 -7.48 -15.59 11.28
C ASP A 46 -6.55 -14.45 11.72
N LYS A 47 -6.35 -14.31 13.03
CA LYS A 47 -5.49 -13.26 13.62
C LYS A 47 -4.06 -13.24 13.06
N ARG A 48 -3.54 -14.39 12.62
CA ARG A 48 -2.21 -14.47 12.00
C ARG A 48 -2.22 -13.78 10.64
N LEU A 49 -3.29 -13.92 9.86
CA LEU A 49 -3.44 -13.28 8.57
C LEU A 49 -3.60 -11.76 8.72
N VAL A 50 -4.38 -11.30 9.70
CA VAL A 50 -4.51 -9.86 10.03
C VAL A 50 -3.16 -9.26 10.41
N ARG A 51 -2.37 -9.96 11.25
CA ARG A 51 -1.01 -9.52 11.60
C ARG A 51 -0.08 -9.49 10.38
N THR A 52 -0.21 -10.47 9.48
CA THR A 52 0.57 -10.50 8.24
C THR A 52 0.20 -9.32 7.34
N PHE A 53 -1.08 -9.00 7.22
CA PHE A 53 -1.56 -7.83 6.49
C PHE A 53 -0.98 -6.53 7.06
N LEU A 54 -1.07 -6.30 8.37
CA LEU A 54 -0.49 -5.12 9.02
C LEU A 54 1.02 -5.01 8.79
N ALA A 55 1.73 -6.12 8.98
CA ALA A 55 3.17 -6.15 8.76
C ALA A 55 3.52 -5.86 7.28
N SER A 56 2.71 -6.33 6.32
CA SER A 56 2.92 -6.02 4.91
C SER A 56 2.75 -4.54 4.59
N ILE A 57 1.75 -3.87 5.16
CA ILE A 57 1.58 -2.41 5.02
C ILE A 57 2.79 -1.68 5.58
N GLN A 58 3.24 -2.05 6.79
CA GLN A 58 4.42 -1.45 7.41
C GLN A 58 5.67 -1.61 6.54
N VAL A 59 5.89 -2.80 5.99
CA VAL A 59 7.00 -3.08 5.08
C VAL A 59 6.92 -2.22 3.81
N ILE A 60 5.75 -2.13 3.19
CA ILE A 60 5.53 -1.32 1.98
C ILE A 60 5.86 0.15 2.25
N ILE A 61 5.41 0.70 3.38
CA ILE A 61 5.67 2.10 3.75
C ILE A 61 7.15 2.31 4.07
N THR A 62 7.77 1.40 4.85
CA THR A 62 9.16 1.53 5.28
C THR A 62 10.13 1.45 4.10
N PHE A 63 9.86 0.57 3.14
CA PHE A 63 10.73 0.33 1.98
C PHE A 63 10.17 0.91 0.69
N ARG A 64 9.44 2.02 0.77
CA ARG A 64 8.81 2.68 -0.39
C ARG A 64 9.81 3.15 -1.47
N ASP A 65 11.05 3.46 -1.09
CA ASP A 65 12.06 4.01 -1.99
C ASP A 65 12.79 2.96 -2.85
N ARG A 66 12.36 1.70 -2.79
CA ARG A 66 12.95 0.64 -3.61
C ARG A 66 12.72 0.88 -5.10
N VAL A 67 13.72 0.48 -5.90
CA VAL A 67 13.68 0.62 -7.36
C VAL A 67 12.84 -0.48 -8.01
N ASN A 68 12.88 -1.68 -7.41
CA ASN A 68 12.14 -2.84 -7.91
C ASN A 68 10.68 -2.81 -7.40
N GLY A 69 9.78 -3.36 -8.20
CA GLY A 69 8.36 -3.47 -7.83
C GLY A 69 8.12 -4.27 -6.54
N LEU A 70 6.85 -4.47 -6.20
CA LEU A 70 6.42 -5.25 -5.03
C LEU A 70 6.57 -6.76 -5.29
N LEU A 71 7.80 -7.24 -5.46
CA LEU A 71 8.05 -8.66 -5.60
C LEU A 71 7.79 -9.39 -4.27
N LEU A 72 7.02 -10.46 -4.32
CA LEU A 72 6.61 -11.20 -3.12
C LEU A 72 7.81 -11.76 -2.34
N SER A 73 8.85 -12.19 -3.04
CA SER A 73 10.10 -12.69 -2.44
C SER A 73 10.87 -11.58 -1.72
N GLU A 74 10.89 -10.38 -2.30
CA GLU A 74 11.55 -9.22 -1.71
C GLU A 74 10.78 -8.73 -0.47
N LEU A 75 9.47 -8.60 -0.58
CA LEU A 75 8.60 -8.28 0.56
C LEU A 75 8.73 -9.31 1.68
N GLY A 76 8.88 -10.59 1.33
CA GLY A 76 9.13 -11.67 2.30
C GLY A 76 10.43 -11.48 3.07
N GLY A 77 11.49 -11.02 2.39
CA GLY A 77 12.77 -10.67 3.02
C GLY A 77 12.67 -9.47 3.94
N TYR A 78 11.90 -8.44 3.54
CA TYR A 78 11.66 -7.28 4.40
C TYR A 78 10.75 -7.59 5.59
N LEU A 79 9.81 -8.52 5.43
CA LEU A 79 8.87 -8.91 6.47
C LEU A 79 9.55 -9.68 7.62
N GLU A 80 10.45 -10.58 7.30
CA GLU A 80 11.12 -11.45 8.28
C GLU A 80 12.59 -11.05 8.47
N ARG A 81 13.40 -11.22 7.47
CA ARG A 81 14.82 -10.85 7.27
C ARG A 81 15.28 -11.50 5.97
N PRO A 82 16.35 -11.04 5.33
CA PRO A 82 16.82 -11.61 4.06
C PRO A 82 17.12 -13.12 4.12
N ASP A 83 17.69 -13.62 5.23
CA ASP A 83 17.96 -15.04 5.46
C ASP A 83 16.69 -15.89 5.61
N LYS A 84 15.56 -15.26 5.94
CA LYS A 84 14.25 -15.90 6.10
C LYS A 84 13.22 -15.47 5.04
N ALA A 85 13.67 -14.88 3.94
CA ALA A 85 12.80 -14.45 2.85
C ALA A 85 11.78 -15.51 2.38
N PRO A 86 12.15 -16.82 2.24
CA PRO A 86 11.17 -17.85 1.88
C PRO A 86 10.02 -17.99 2.88
N ALA A 87 10.31 -17.85 4.18
CA ALA A 87 9.28 -17.93 5.22
C ALA A 87 8.33 -16.72 5.16
N GLY A 88 8.87 -15.50 4.98
CA GLY A 88 8.08 -14.29 4.79
C GLY A 88 7.23 -14.35 3.53
N THR A 89 7.80 -14.82 2.42
CA THR A 89 7.07 -15.05 1.16
C THR A 89 5.90 -15.99 1.36
N LYS A 90 6.13 -17.12 2.05
CA LYS A 90 5.07 -18.09 2.37
C LYS A 90 3.95 -17.47 3.22
N ARG A 91 4.29 -16.60 4.19
CA ARG A 91 3.29 -15.90 5.00
C ARG A 91 2.41 -14.99 4.14
N LEU A 92 3.02 -14.24 3.21
CA LEU A 92 2.30 -13.36 2.28
C LEU A 92 1.43 -14.18 1.33
N SER A 93 1.95 -15.25 0.72
CA SER A 93 1.16 -16.15 -0.13
C SER A 93 -0.04 -16.73 0.64
N THR A 94 0.16 -17.18 1.88
CA THR A 94 -0.93 -17.70 2.71
C THR A 94 -2.03 -16.65 2.96
N LEU A 95 -1.68 -15.37 3.10
CA LEU A 95 -2.66 -14.29 3.18
C LEU A 95 -3.41 -14.12 1.86
N LEU A 96 -2.68 -14.02 0.75
CA LEU A 96 -3.25 -13.75 -0.58
C LEU A 96 -4.11 -14.92 -1.09
N ASP A 97 -3.72 -16.15 -0.77
CA ASP A 97 -4.44 -17.38 -1.16
C ASP A 97 -5.60 -17.72 -0.22
N SER A 98 -5.81 -16.95 0.82
CA SER A 98 -6.94 -17.19 1.74
C SER A 98 -8.26 -16.95 1.02
N PRO A 99 -9.20 -17.91 1.05
CA PRO A 99 -10.50 -17.76 0.38
C PRO A 99 -11.36 -16.64 0.96
N LYS A 100 -11.00 -16.15 2.14
CA LYS A 100 -11.67 -15.02 2.80
C LYS A 100 -10.99 -13.68 2.49
N TRP A 101 -9.80 -13.70 1.89
CA TRP A 101 -9.09 -12.52 1.45
C TRP A 101 -9.55 -12.14 0.04
N ALA A 102 -9.87 -10.88 -0.14
CA ALA A 102 -10.17 -10.35 -1.47
C ALA A 102 -9.73 -8.89 -1.58
N ALA A 103 -9.14 -8.54 -2.70
CA ALA A 103 -8.67 -7.16 -2.97
C ALA A 103 -9.79 -6.13 -2.87
N TRP A 104 -11.04 -6.51 -3.18
CA TRP A 104 -12.20 -5.65 -3.09
C TRP A 104 -12.49 -5.15 -1.65
N LEU A 105 -12.05 -5.87 -0.60
CA LEU A 105 -12.17 -5.40 0.79
C LEU A 105 -11.40 -4.09 0.99
N ILE A 106 -10.18 -4.02 0.46
CA ILE A 106 -9.37 -2.80 0.50
C ILE A 106 -9.99 -1.72 -0.38
N ALA A 107 -10.36 -2.07 -1.62
CA ALA A 107 -10.96 -1.13 -2.56
C ALA A 107 -12.25 -0.50 -1.98
N ARG A 108 -13.13 -1.33 -1.40
CA ARG A 108 -14.33 -0.86 -0.71
C ARG A 108 -14.02 0.08 0.45
N PHE A 109 -13.09 -0.29 1.30
CA PHE A 109 -12.67 0.53 2.42
C PHE A 109 -12.14 1.90 1.96
N LEU A 110 -11.24 1.91 0.97
CA LEU A 110 -10.68 3.15 0.44
C LEU A 110 -11.76 4.02 -0.21
N TRP A 111 -12.68 3.41 -0.95
CA TRP A 111 -13.81 4.13 -1.55
C TRP A 111 -14.71 4.77 -0.50
N GLN A 112 -15.07 4.02 0.55
CA GLN A 112 -15.87 4.54 1.65
C GLN A 112 -15.18 5.71 2.36
N ARG A 113 -13.87 5.60 2.61
CA ARG A 113 -13.10 6.68 3.23
C ARG A 113 -13.02 7.93 2.34
N ALA A 114 -12.80 7.74 1.05
CA ALA A 114 -12.78 8.85 0.09
C ALA A 114 -14.16 9.54 -0.01
N SER A 115 -15.25 8.77 -0.09
CA SER A 115 -16.61 9.32 -0.14
C SER A 115 -16.94 10.11 1.12
N GLN A 116 -16.62 9.56 2.30
CA GLN A 116 -16.84 10.26 3.57
C GLN A 116 -16.05 11.59 3.62
N GLN A 117 -14.81 11.59 3.19
CA GLN A 117 -13.98 12.80 3.18
C GLN A 117 -14.54 13.85 2.22
N LEU A 118 -15.02 13.44 1.04
CA LEU A 118 -15.67 14.36 0.10
C LEU A 118 -16.96 14.96 0.67
N GLU A 119 -17.76 14.16 1.37
CA GLU A 119 -18.96 14.65 2.04
C GLU A 119 -18.62 15.70 3.12
N GLU A 120 -17.60 15.42 3.97
CA GLU A 120 -17.12 16.34 5.00
C GLU A 120 -16.66 17.68 4.38
N TRP A 121 -15.87 17.65 3.31
CA TRP A 121 -15.43 18.85 2.59
C TRP A 121 -16.60 19.62 1.96
N THR A 122 -17.54 18.90 1.35
CA THR A 122 -18.74 19.54 0.77
C THR A 122 -19.57 20.23 1.84
N GLN A 123 -19.75 19.60 3.00
CA GLN A 123 -20.48 20.18 4.13
C GLN A 123 -19.75 21.40 4.73
N ALA A 124 -18.41 21.37 4.71
CA ALA A 124 -17.58 22.49 5.13
C ALA A 124 -17.56 23.66 4.11
N GLY A 125 -18.18 23.48 2.94
CA GLY A 125 -18.16 24.48 1.87
C GLY A 125 -16.83 24.57 1.13
N GLU A 126 -15.97 23.55 1.28
CA GLU A 126 -14.68 23.49 0.59
C GLU A 126 -14.88 23.07 -0.87
N ALA A 127 -14.16 23.72 -1.78
CA ALA A 127 -14.16 23.35 -3.20
C ALA A 127 -13.33 22.07 -3.40
N GLY A 128 -13.97 21.00 -3.87
CA GLY A 128 -13.31 19.76 -4.24
C GLY A 128 -12.88 19.75 -5.72
N LEU A 129 -11.67 19.28 -5.99
CA LEU A 129 -11.22 18.99 -7.35
C LEU A 129 -11.15 17.47 -7.51
N ALA A 130 -11.94 16.91 -8.42
CA ALA A 130 -11.82 15.52 -8.84
C ALA A 130 -10.91 15.44 -10.07
N ILE A 131 -9.81 14.71 -9.93
CA ILE A 131 -8.92 14.42 -11.05
C ILE A 131 -9.22 12.99 -11.50
N TRP A 132 -9.68 12.86 -12.75
CA TRP A 132 -9.87 11.57 -13.40
C TRP A 132 -8.68 11.31 -14.32
N ASP A 133 -7.94 10.23 -14.03
CA ASP A 133 -6.80 9.80 -14.84
C ASP A 133 -7.06 8.37 -15.35
N GLU A 134 -7.04 8.23 -16.66
CA GLU A 134 -7.07 6.92 -17.34
C GLU A 134 -5.64 6.48 -17.59
N SER A 135 -5.11 5.60 -16.73
CA SER A 135 -3.82 4.98 -16.98
C SER A 135 -3.99 3.69 -17.79
N VAL A 136 -3.32 3.63 -18.93
CA VAL A 136 -3.21 2.40 -19.74
C VAL A 136 -2.12 1.52 -19.12
N TRP A 137 -2.48 0.34 -18.67
CA TRP A 137 -1.51 -0.66 -18.21
C TRP A 137 -1.10 -1.55 -19.39
N GLU A 138 0.03 -1.26 -19.99
CA GLU A 138 0.64 -2.15 -20.96
C GLU A 138 1.27 -3.34 -20.24
N LYS A 139 0.64 -4.50 -20.32
CA LYS A 139 1.22 -5.79 -19.92
C LYS A 139 1.13 -6.74 -21.10
N PRO A 140 2.02 -6.62 -22.09
CA PRO A 140 2.00 -7.46 -23.29
C PRO A 140 2.16 -8.96 -23.00
N GLU A 141 2.67 -9.30 -21.81
CA GLU A 141 2.93 -10.69 -21.39
C GLU A 141 1.73 -11.34 -20.68
N SER A 142 0.72 -10.57 -20.31
CA SER A 142 -0.43 -11.07 -19.56
C SER A 142 -1.59 -11.41 -20.50
N GLN A 143 -1.83 -12.70 -20.69
CA GLN A 143 -2.93 -13.20 -21.53
C GLN A 143 -4.25 -13.36 -20.78
N HIS A 144 -4.29 -13.18 -19.44
CA HIS A 144 -5.41 -13.54 -18.57
C HIS A 144 -5.86 -12.44 -17.60
N LEU A 145 -5.54 -11.17 -17.85
CA LEU A 145 -6.06 -10.08 -17.05
C LEU A 145 -7.45 -9.66 -17.57
N GLU A 146 -8.45 -9.68 -16.68
CA GLU A 146 -9.75 -9.07 -16.96
C GLU A 146 -9.58 -7.58 -17.29
N GLY A 147 -10.27 -7.12 -18.32
CA GLY A 147 -10.23 -5.72 -18.75
C GLY A 147 -9.11 -5.35 -19.72
N LEU A 148 -8.32 -6.31 -20.22
CA LEU A 148 -7.38 -6.05 -21.32
C LEU A 148 -8.16 -5.82 -22.62
N CYS A 149 -7.98 -4.64 -23.22
CA CYS A 149 -8.35 -4.37 -24.61
C CYS A 149 -7.10 -4.12 -25.45
N ALA A 150 -7.15 -4.55 -26.71
CA ALA A 150 -6.10 -4.23 -27.66
C ALA A 150 -6.15 -2.72 -27.98
N VAL A 151 -5.11 -1.99 -27.61
CA VAL A 151 -4.90 -0.61 -28.01
C VAL A 151 -4.34 -0.63 -29.44
N ARG A 152 -5.07 -0.05 -30.40
CA ARG A 152 -4.65 0.11 -31.80
C ARG A 152 -3.97 1.45 -31.99
#